data_dbd1ce3d5601ba3e33254cc48d3b9a83
#
_entry.id   dbd1ce3d5601ba3e33254cc48d3b9a83
#
_cell.length_a   1.000
_cell.length_b   1.000
_cell.length_c   1.000
_cell.angle_alpha   90.00
_cell.angle_beta   90.00
_cell.angle_gamma   90.00
#
_symmetry.space_group_name_H-M   'P 1'
#
loop_
_entity.id
_entity.type
_entity.pdbx_description
1 polymer ?
#
loop_
_entity_poly.entity_id
_entity_poly.type
_entity_poly.pdbx_seq_one_letter_code
_entity_poly.pdbx_strand_id
1 'polypeptide(L)'
;MLAKTMTNRFLTLSQQAELLISRGMKSKVGLSTEQLREAISEKLQHINYHRFSQYWNRMYIPATGVDGHTFEQETYWEDVVALYMFDRRLRNLLFDAIARIEISLRSCVAHQWALSTQCFTPYSRVAHFGLSREYTAKPEPDENGNVKWSPYEYMLRKAQENFDAAKKRGLITGRRAKVEDVSALPVWEFVEFCTFGAVDTLLSRGLKFRIRADIAQTYGFTSCDEFVSVIALIHDVRNACAHQGRIWNREWKTIRGNARVPKMYRPEWHLVWDAGKREWVCGQGDALVTDTKKTAVALTYCCLLLQKIAPNSGWKKRCRQFLTDEKNQAYIRDLGFHPEWASHPFWC
;
A
#
# COMPACT_ATOMS: atom_id res chain seq x y z
N MET A 1 14.48 -31.04 -14.77
CA MET A 1 14.13 -31.78 -13.53
C MET A 1 15.09 -31.50 -12.36
N LEU A 2 16.29 -30.99 -12.56
CA LEU A 2 17.31 -30.71 -11.50
C LEU A 2 17.15 -29.35 -10.79
N ALA A 3 16.46 -28.38 -11.38
CA ALA A 3 16.25 -27.06 -10.76
C ALA A 3 15.31 -27.07 -9.53
N LYS A 4 14.54 -28.13 -9.34
CA LYS A 4 13.61 -28.29 -8.19
C LYS A 4 14.29 -28.86 -6.94
N THR A 5 15.51 -29.32 -7.02
CA THR A 5 16.20 -30.10 -5.97
C THR A 5 17.06 -29.24 -5.04
N MET A 6 17.36 -27.98 -5.35
CA MET A 6 18.18 -27.10 -4.49
C MET A 6 17.38 -26.25 -3.49
N THR A 7 16.06 -26.21 -3.58
CA THR A 7 15.20 -25.33 -2.75
C THR A 7 14.93 -25.86 -1.34
N ASN A 8 15.32 -27.09 -1.01
CA ASN A 8 15.01 -27.74 0.28
C ASN A 8 16.24 -28.07 1.14
N ARG A 9 17.41 -27.53 0.82
CA ARG A 9 18.59 -27.75 1.68
C ARG A 9 18.80 -26.56 2.60
N PHE A 10 18.91 -26.82 3.90
CA PHE A 10 19.34 -25.82 4.86
C PHE A 10 20.78 -25.37 4.53
N LEU A 11 21.00 -24.05 4.46
CA LEU A 11 22.31 -23.42 4.31
C LEU A 11 22.57 -22.52 5.50
N THR A 12 23.77 -22.62 6.08
CA THR A 12 24.24 -21.67 7.09
C THR A 12 24.35 -20.26 6.48
N LEU A 13 24.44 -19.22 7.31
CA LEU A 13 24.58 -17.84 6.82
C LEU A 13 25.83 -17.68 5.94
N SER A 14 26.95 -18.29 6.34
CA SER A 14 28.19 -18.31 5.55
C SER A 14 28.01 -19.00 4.21
N GLN A 15 27.32 -20.14 4.16
CA GLN A 15 27.02 -20.84 2.91
C GLN A 15 26.07 -20.05 2.00
N GLN A 16 25.11 -19.31 2.57
CA GLN A 16 24.24 -18.40 1.81
C GLN A 16 25.05 -17.25 1.20
N ALA A 17 25.99 -16.68 1.98
CA ALA A 17 26.90 -15.64 1.49
C ALA A 17 27.83 -16.16 0.38
N GLU A 18 28.43 -17.33 0.57
CA GLU A 18 29.25 -18.01 -0.47
C GLU A 18 28.46 -18.25 -1.74
N LEU A 19 27.20 -18.67 -1.64
CA LEU A 19 26.32 -18.86 -2.79
C LEU A 19 26.10 -17.55 -3.56
N LEU A 20 25.92 -16.42 -2.88
CA LEU A 20 25.77 -15.11 -3.54
C LEU A 20 27.08 -14.70 -4.24
N ILE A 21 28.21 -14.89 -3.61
CA ILE A 21 29.53 -14.57 -4.16
C ILE A 21 29.82 -15.47 -5.37
N SER A 22 29.55 -16.78 -5.27
CA SER A 22 29.75 -17.72 -6.40
C SER A 22 28.86 -17.39 -7.60
N ARG A 23 27.72 -16.73 -7.39
CA ARG A 23 26.83 -16.24 -8.44
C ARG A 23 27.26 -14.88 -9.02
N GLY A 24 28.36 -14.30 -8.56
CA GLY A 24 28.93 -13.06 -9.07
C GLY A 24 28.66 -11.80 -8.24
N MET A 25 28.13 -11.92 -7.01
CA MET A 25 28.00 -10.78 -6.10
C MET A 25 29.38 -10.23 -5.74
N LYS A 26 29.60 -8.93 -5.88
CA LYS A 26 30.86 -8.24 -5.65
C LYS A 26 30.74 -7.18 -4.55
N SER A 27 31.85 -6.58 -4.14
CA SER A 27 31.92 -5.39 -3.31
C SER A 27 32.42 -4.19 -4.10
N LYS A 28 31.79 -3.01 -3.90
CA LYS A 28 32.24 -1.72 -4.43
C LYS A 28 33.41 -1.14 -3.68
N VAL A 29 33.55 -1.47 -2.39
CA VAL A 29 34.56 -0.89 -1.51
C VAL A 29 35.83 -1.74 -1.42
N GLY A 30 35.98 -2.71 -2.32
CA GLY A 30 37.22 -3.48 -2.45
C GLY A 30 37.45 -4.50 -1.31
N LEU A 31 36.38 -5.01 -0.67
CA LEU A 31 36.48 -6.07 0.32
C LEU A 31 37.06 -7.34 -0.32
N SER A 32 37.92 -8.03 0.43
CA SER A 32 38.31 -9.39 0.07
C SER A 32 37.07 -10.33 0.07
N THR A 33 37.19 -11.47 -0.58
CA THR A 33 36.11 -12.47 -0.61
C THR A 33 35.68 -12.88 0.80
N GLU A 34 36.62 -13.02 1.72
CA GLU A 34 36.35 -13.35 3.12
C GLU A 34 35.59 -12.22 3.83
N GLN A 35 36.05 -10.99 3.71
CA GLN A 35 35.39 -9.81 4.30
C GLN A 35 33.97 -9.60 3.71
N LEU A 36 33.79 -9.84 2.40
CA LEU A 36 32.47 -9.76 1.77
C LEU A 36 31.55 -10.87 2.30
N ARG A 37 32.04 -12.09 2.47
CA ARG A 37 31.29 -13.20 3.04
C ARG A 37 30.83 -12.87 4.48
N GLU A 38 31.71 -12.31 5.30
CA GLU A 38 31.37 -11.87 6.66
C GLU A 38 30.32 -10.78 6.65
N ALA A 39 30.49 -9.73 5.84
CA ALA A 39 29.55 -8.60 5.73
C ALA A 39 28.15 -9.05 5.25
N ILE A 40 28.08 -9.97 4.31
CA ILE A 40 26.81 -10.57 3.84
C ILE A 40 26.19 -11.40 4.97
N SER A 41 26.98 -12.27 5.62
CA SER A 41 26.51 -13.16 6.70
C SER A 41 25.94 -12.37 7.87
N GLU A 42 26.60 -11.31 8.30
CA GLU A 42 26.14 -10.39 9.35
C GLU A 42 24.77 -9.78 9.01
N LYS A 43 24.58 -9.30 7.79
CA LYS A 43 23.29 -8.75 7.37
C LYS A 43 22.20 -9.82 7.27
N LEU A 44 22.54 -11.01 6.77
CA LEU A 44 21.59 -12.12 6.66
C LEU A 44 21.14 -12.65 8.02
N GLN A 45 21.92 -12.46 9.08
CA GLN A 45 21.52 -12.80 10.44
C GLN A 45 20.28 -12.02 10.90
N HIS A 46 20.14 -10.76 10.46
CA HIS A 46 19.07 -9.87 10.88
C HIS A 46 17.97 -9.69 9.80
N ILE A 47 18.31 -9.92 8.53
CA ILE A 47 17.39 -9.79 7.40
C ILE A 47 17.58 -11.03 6.53
N ASN A 48 16.65 -11.99 6.63
CA ASN A 48 16.81 -13.29 6.00
C ASN A 48 16.99 -13.20 4.46
N TYR A 49 17.63 -14.23 3.90
CA TYR A 49 17.92 -14.38 2.48
C TYR A 49 16.71 -14.13 1.59
N HIS A 50 15.54 -14.72 1.91
CA HIS A 50 14.33 -14.57 1.11
C HIS A 50 13.85 -13.11 1.04
N ARG A 51 14.03 -12.32 2.11
CA ARG A 51 13.68 -10.91 2.12
C ARG A 51 14.60 -10.08 1.22
N PHE A 52 15.91 -10.30 1.31
CA PHE A 52 16.87 -9.63 0.44
C PHE A 52 16.74 -10.06 -1.02
N SER A 53 16.38 -11.32 -1.30
CA SER A 53 16.24 -11.80 -2.67
C SER A 53 15.25 -11.00 -3.51
N GLN A 54 14.26 -10.40 -2.87
CA GLN A 54 13.29 -9.53 -3.56
C GLN A 54 13.93 -8.28 -4.18
N TYR A 55 15.13 -7.88 -3.75
CA TYR A 55 15.85 -6.72 -4.26
C TYR A 55 16.89 -7.08 -5.31
N TRP A 56 17.56 -8.21 -5.20
CA TRP A 56 18.56 -8.64 -6.17
C TRP A 56 18.04 -9.56 -7.29
N ASN A 57 16.84 -10.14 -7.17
CA ASN A 57 16.32 -11.05 -8.20
C ASN A 57 16.26 -10.44 -9.63
N ARG A 58 16.23 -9.12 -9.73
CA ARG A 58 16.26 -8.40 -11.01
C ARG A 58 17.67 -8.21 -11.56
N MET A 59 18.68 -8.48 -10.76
CA MET A 59 20.09 -8.37 -11.12
C MET A 59 20.65 -9.70 -11.62
N TYR A 60 19.79 -10.72 -11.75
CA TYR A 60 20.16 -11.97 -12.39
C TYR A 60 20.04 -11.86 -13.92
N ILE A 61 21.05 -12.39 -14.60
CA ILE A 61 20.96 -12.64 -16.03
C ILE A 61 19.88 -13.71 -16.26
N PRO A 62 18.96 -13.54 -17.23
CA PRO A 62 17.99 -14.57 -17.58
C PRO A 62 18.69 -15.90 -17.87
N ALA A 63 18.20 -16.98 -17.29
CA ALA A 63 18.86 -18.27 -17.17
C ALA A 63 19.41 -18.81 -18.50
N THR A 64 20.73 -18.95 -18.58
CA THR A 64 21.45 -19.65 -19.67
C THR A 64 22.32 -20.80 -19.18
N GLY A 65 22.28 -21.16 -17.89
CA GLY A 65 23.16 -22.16 -17.27
C GLY A 65 22.44 -23.17 -16.38
N VAL A 66 23.19 -24.17 -15.91
CA VAL A 66 22.68 -25.33 -15.16
C VAL A 66 21.97 -24.96 -13.87
N ASP A 67 22.33 -23.83 -13.21
CA ASP A 67 21.73 -23.34 -11.97
C ASP A 67 20.84 -22.08 -12.15
N GLY A 68 20.80 -21.49 -13.34
CA GLY A 68 19.88 -20.41 -13.71
C GLY A 68 20.00 -19.09 -12.94
N HIS A 69 21.06 -18.89 -12.14
CA HIS A 69 21.18 -17.75 -11.23
C HIS A 69 22.60 -17.18 -11.24
N THR A 70 22.94 -16.43 -12.30
CA THR A 70 24.18 -15.64 -12.35
C THR A 70 23.82 -14.18 -12.28
N PHE A 71 24.50 -13.40 -11.44
CA PHE A 71 24.33 -11.95 -11.39
C PHE A 71 24.92 -11.26 -12.62
N GLU A 72 24.35 -10.11 -12.98
CA GLU A 72 24.94 -9.20 -13.96
C GLU A 72 26.35 -8.78 -13.52
N GLN A 73 27.21 -8.40 -14.47
CA GLN A 73 28.65 -8.22 -14.25
C GLN A 73 29.01 -7.22 -13.16
N GLU A 74 28.19 -6.18 -12.93
CA GLU A 74 28.40 -5.12 -11.96
C GLU A 74 27.36 -5.15 -10.84
N THR A 75 27.08 -6.32 -10.29
CA THR A 75 26.17 -6.46 -9.14
C THR A 75 26.96 -6.41 -7.86
N TYR A 76 26.68 -5.37 -7.05
CA TYR A 76 27.37 -5.11 -5.80
C TYR A 76 26.46 -5.26 -4.60
N TRP A 77 26.99 -5.85 -3.53
CA TRP A 77 26.26 -6.04 -2.27
C TRP A 77 25.78 -4.74 -1.65
N GLU A 78 26.61 -3.70 -1.71
CA GLU A 78 26.30 -2.37 -1.18
C GLU A 78 25.09 -1.75 -1.89
N ASP A 79 24.90 -1.99 -3.18
CA ASP A 79 23.72 -1.52 -3.91
C ASP A 79 22.45 -2.22 -3.47
N VAL A 80 22.54 -3.52 -3.23
CA VAL A 80 21.40 -4.29 -2.68
C VAL A 80 21.00 -3.76 -1.32
N VAL A 81 21.97 -3.52 -0.44
CA VAL A 81 21.72 -2.96 0.89
C VAL A 81 21.16 -1.53 0.79
N ALA A 82 21.71 -0.69 -0.08
CA ALA A 82 21.24 0.67 -0.28
C ALA A 82 19.79 0.70 -0.79
N LEU A 83 19.46 -0.17 -1.75
CA LEU A 83 18.10 -0.32 -2.27
C LEU A 83 17.11 -0.81 -1.19
N TYR A 84 17.50 -1.78 -0.38
CA TYR A 84 16.70 -2.22 0.76
C TYR A 84 16.42 -1.08 1.75
N MET A 85 17.45 -0.27 2.05
CA MET A 85 17.33 0.88 2.95
C MET A 85 16.47 2.00 2.36
N PHE A 86 16.57 2.24 1.05
CA PHE A 86 15.68 3.14 0.33
C PHE A 86 14.21 2.69 0.48
N ASP A 87 13.92 1.45 0.17
CA ASP A 87 12.57 0.89 0.24
C ASP A 87 12.00 0.91 1.67
N ARG A 88 12.85 0.66 2.68
CA ARG A 88 12.47 0.79 4.09
C ARG A 88 12.05 2.23 4.45
N ARG A 89 12.81 3.23 3.98
CA ARG A 89 12.47 4.65 4.20
C ARG A 89 11.21 5.04 3.46
N LEU A 90 11.03 4.55 2.23
CA LEU A 90 9.82 4.74 1.43
C LEU A 90 8.58 4.17 2.13
N ARG A 91 8.67 2.97 2.70
CA ARG A 91 7.58 2.38 3.50
C ARG A 91 7.19 3.25 4.68
N ASN A 92 8.16 3.75 5.42
CA ASN A 92 7.88 4.62 6.58
C ASN A 92 7.20 5.92 6.17
N LEU A 93 7.64 6.51 5.06
CA LEU A 93 7.03 7.72 4.51
C LEU A 93 5.57 7.49 4.10
N LEU A 94 5.30 6.41 3.37
CA LEU A 94 3.94 6.03 2.99
C LEU A 94 3.07 5.70 4.20
N PHE A 95 3.62 4.99 5.18
CA PHE A 95 2.87 4.59 6.37
C PHE A 95 2.43 5.78 7.21
N ASP A 96 3.25 6.84 7.35
CA ASP A 96 2.86 8.11 7.99
C ASP A 96 1.66 8.77 7.29
N ALA A 97 1.68 8.84 5.96
CA ALA A 97 0.56 9.37 5.19
C ALA A 97 -0.72 8.54 5.39
N ILE A 98 -0.58 7.23 5.22
CA ILE A 98 -1.71 6.29 5.21
C ILE A 98 -2.36 6.20 6.58
N ALA A 99 -1.60 6.28 7.67
CA ALA A 99 -2.16 6.30 9.03
C ALA A 99 -3.12 7.49 9.22
N ARG A 100 -2.78 8.66 8.70
CA ARG A 100 -3.65 9.86 8.74
C ARG A 100 -4.88 9.69 7.86
N ILE A 101 -4.71 9.11 6.68
CA ILE A 101 -5.82 8.83 5.74
C ILE A 101 -6.79 7.82 6.38
N GLU A 102 -6.28 6.75 7.00
CA GLU A 102 -7.08 5.73 7.66
C GLU A 102 -7.93 6.31 8.79
N ILE A 103 -7.36 7.15 9.65
CA ILE A 103 -8.08 7.81 10.75
C ILE A 103 -9.16 8.76 10.20
N SER A 104 -8.81 9.61 9.25
CA SER A 104 -9.75 10.54 8.62
C SER A 104 -10.91 9.80 7.94
N LEU A 105 -10.62 8.70 7.24
CA LEU A 105 -11.62 7.90 6.55
C LEU A 105 -12.62 7.28 7.53
N ARG A 106 -12.15 6.71 8.65
CA ARG A 106 -13.03 6.18 9.70
C ARG A 106 -13.98 7.24 10.21
N SER A 107 -13.45 8.41 10.56
CA SER A 107 -14.25 9.55 11.06
C SER A 107 -15.28 9.99 10.02
N CYS A 108 -14.88 10.17 8.77
CA CYS A 108 -15.77 10.60 7.69
C CYS A 108 -16.88 9.56 7.41
N VAL A 109 -16.53 8.28 7.34
CA VAL A 109 -17.49 7.18 7.16
C VAL A 109 -18.51 7.16 8.30
N ALA A 110 -18.06 7.22 9.56
CA ALA A 110 -18.95 7.23 10.70
C ALA A 110 -19.93 8.41 10.67
N HIS A 111 -19.40 9.62 10.40
CA HIS A 111 -20.21 10.83 10.34
C HIS A 111 -21.25 10.79 9.21
N GLN A 112 -20.84 10.53 7.99
CA GLN A 112 -21.72 10.53 6.82
C GLN A 112 -22.77 9.42 6.90
N TRP A 113 -22.39 8.27 7.44
CA TRP A 113 -23.34 7.17 7.62
C TRP A 113 -24.40 7.48 8.67
N ALA A 114 -24.00 7.97 9.86
CA ALA A 114 -24.93 8.40 10.88
C ALA A 114 -25.85 9.53 10.40
N LEU A 115 -25.27 10.54 9.73
CA LEU A 115 -26.02 11.69 9.22
C LEU A 115 -27.06 11.25 8.17
N SER A 116 -26.67 10.43 7.21
CA SER A 116 -27.58 9.98 6.15
C SER A 116 -28.70 9.07 6.62
N THR A 117 -28.47 8.31 7.70
CA THR A 117 -29.46 7.37 8.25
C THR A 117 -30.21 7.88 9.45
N GLN A 118 -29.81 9.05 9.98
CA GLN A 118 -30.30 9.60 11.28
C GLN A 118 -30.27 8.55 12.40
N CYS A 119 -29.22 7.72 12.40
CA CYS A 119 -29.07 6.60 13.32
C CYS A 119 -27.63 6.55 13.85
N PHE A 120 -27.46 6.40 15.16
CA PHE A 120 -26.14 6.30 15.78
C PHE A 120 -25.53 4.88 15.70
N THR A 121 -26.35 3.86 15.37
CA THR A 121 -25.92 2.48 15.11
C THR A 121 -26.38 2.01 13.72
N PRO A 122 -26.00 2.72 12.63
CA PRO A 122 -26.52 2.41 11.29
C PRO A 122 -26.17 0.99 10.81
N TYR A 123 -25.08 0.43 11.29
CA TYR A 123 -24.60 -0.90 10.97
C TYR A 123 -25.47 -2.03 11.56
N SER A 124 -26.34 -1.74 12.54
CA SER A 124 -27.24 -2.73 13.15
C SER A 124 -28.48 -3.05 12.29
N ARG A 125 -28.71 -2.31 11.19
CA ARG A 125 -29.90 -2.45 10.34
C ARG A 125 -29.52 -2.66 8.87
N VAL A 126 -29.92 -3.79 8.32
CA VAL A 126 -29.66 -4.13 6.89
C VAL A 126 -30.17 -3.03 5.94
N ALA A 127 -31.29 -2.37 6.24
CA ALA A 127 -31.85 -1.29 5.44
C ALA A 127 -30.93 -0.04 5.31
N HIS A 128 -29.93 0.11 6.17
CA HIS A 128 -28.97 1.20 6.12
C HIS A 128 -27.79 0.93 5.18
N PHE A 129 -27.66 -0.31 4.69
CA PHE A 129 -26.68 -0.71 3.70
C PHE A 129 -27.16 -0.48 2.27
N GLY A 130 -26.26 -0.57 1.31
CA GLY A 130 -26.56 -0.59 -0.11
C GLY A 130 -27.26 -1.87 -0.52
N LEU A 131 -27.73 -1.92 -1.77
CA LEU A 131 -28.53 -3.04 -2.32
C LEU A 131 -27.72 -4.33 -2.60
N SER A 132 -26.44 -4.38 -2.26
CA SER A 132 -25.63 -5.60 -2.46
C SER A 132 -26.08 -6.70 -1.49
N ARG A 133 -26.90 -7.63 -2.00
CA ARG A 133 -27.31 -8.81 -1.23
C ARG A 133 -26.13 -9.63 -0.73
N GLU A 134 -25.05 -9.66 -1.49
CA GLU A 134 -23.80 -10.35 -1.13
C GLU A 134 -23.12 -9.74 0.11
N TYR A 135 -23.26 -8.43 0.33
CA TYR A 135 -22.63 -7.77 1.46
C TYR A 135 -23.23 -8.19 2.80
N THR A 136 -24.55 -8.35 2.85
CA THR A 136 -25.32 -8.67 4.06
C THR A 136 -25.92 -10.07 4.06
N ALA A 137 -25.51 -10.95 3.14
CA ALA A 137 -25.96 -12.33 3.09
C ALA A 137 -25.66 -13.05 4.42
N LYS A 138 -26.50 -13.98 4.80
CA LYS A 138 -26.20 -14.84 5.95
C LYS A 138 -25.01 -15.74 5.62
N PRO A 139 -24.17 -16.06 6.61
CA PRO A 139 -23.07 -17.00 6.41
C PRO A 139 -23.64 -18.39 6.08
N GLU A 140 -23.13 -18.96 4.99
CA GLU A 140 -23.49 -20.32 4.56
C GLU A 140 -22.23 -21.20 4.57
N PRO A 141 -22.33 -22.45 5.01
CA PRO A 141 -21.22 -23.38 4.90
C PRO A 141 -20.96 -23.75 3.43
N ASP A 142 -19.68 -23.86 3.07
CA ASP A 142 -19.27 -24.42 1.79
C ASP A 142 -19.42 -25.94 1.75
N GLU A 143 -19.11 -26.58 0.61
CA GLU A 143 -19.18 -28.03 0.40
C GLU A 143 -18.35 -28.85 1.42
N ASN A 144 -17.37 -28.19 2.08
CA ASN A 144 -16.51 -28.80 3.10
C ASN A 144 -16.91 -28.43 4.53
N GLY A 145 -18.07 -27.77 4.70
CA GLY A 145 -18.57 -27.35 6.01
C GLY A 145 -17.91 -26.07 6.56
N ASN A 146 -17.03 -25.37 5.78
CA ASN A 146 -16.44 -24.11 6.20
C ASN A 146 -17.45 -22.97 6.02
N VAL A 147 -17.63 -22.16 7.05
CA VAL A 147 -18.56 -21.02 7.01
C VAL A 147 -17.99 -19.88 6.19
N LYS A 148 -18.64 -19.58 5.05
CA LYS A 148 -18.33 -18.43 4.23
C LYS A 148 -19.05 -17.19 4.77
N TRP A 149 -18.33 -16.41 5.57
CA TRP A 149 -18.87 -15.16 6.14
C TRP A 149 -19.12 -14.12 5.05
N SER A 150 -20.26 -13.44 5.12
CA SER A 150 -20.47 -12.23 4.33
C SER A 150 -19.52 -11.11 4.81
N PRO A 151 -19.24 -10.11 3.98
CA PRO A 151 -18.41 -8.98 4.40
C PRO A 151 -18.94 -8.26 5.64
N TYR A 152 -20.25 -8.18 5.80
CA TYR A 152 -20.91 -7.61 6.96
C TYR A 152 -20.63 -8.41 8.24
N GLU A 153 -20.91 -9.72 8.21
CA GLU A 153 -20.66 -10.61 9.35
C GLU A 153 -19.16 -10.65 9.71
N TYR A 154 -18.30 -10.68 8.69
CA TYR A 154 -16.86 -10.61 8.91
C TYR A 154 -16.44 -9.30 9.60
N MET A 155 -17.01 -8.16 9.19
CA MET A 155 -16.77 -6.86 9.80
C MET A 155 -17.17 -6.84 11.27
N LEU A 156 -18.39 -7.31 11.60
CA LEU A 156 -18.89 -7.36 12.97
C LEU A 156 -18.00 -8.26 13.85
N ARG A 157 -17.71 -9.46 13.39
CA ARG A 157 -16.88 -10.43 14.11
C ARG A 157 -15.48 -9.88 14.38
N LYS A 158 -14.85 -9.28 13.36
CA LYS A 158 -13.50 -8.68 13.54
C LYS A 158 -13.52 -7.46 14.44
N ALA A 159 -14.55 -6.64 14.39
CA ALA A 159 -14.71 -5.53 15.31
C ALA A 159 -14.88 -6.02 16.76
N GLN A 160 -15.67 -7.09 16.98
CA GLN A 160 -15.83 -7.70 18.30
C GLN A 160 -14.51 -8.28 18.82
N GLU A 161 -13.79 -9.06 18.00
CA GLU A 161 -12.46 -9.59 18.37
C GLU A 161 -11.47 -8.48 18.79
N ASN A 162 -11.43 -7.37 18.05
CA ASN A 162 -10.58 -6.23 18.35
C ASN A 162 -11.02 -5.49 19.63
N PHE A 163 -12.33 -5.34 19.82
CA PHE A 163 -12.91 -4.72 21.02
C PHE A 163 -12.57 -5.55 22.27
N ASP A 164 -12.78 -6.87 22.22
CA ASP A 164 -12.48 -7.77 23.33
C ASP A 164 -10.98 -7.79 23.66
N ALA A 165 -10.13 -7.79 22.63
CA ALA A 165 -8.68 -7.70 22.80
C ALA A 165 -8.26 -6.38 23.46
N ALA A 166 -8.88 -5.25 23.07
CA ALA A 166 -8.61 -3.95 23.68
C ALA A 166 -9.12 -3.88 25.13
N LYS A 167 -10.29 -4.46 25.39
CA LYS A 167 -10.88 -4.57 26.74
C LYS A 167 -9.99 -5.40 27.66
N LYS A 168 -9.54 -6.57 27.19
CA LYS A 168 -8.61 -7.46 27.93
C LYS A 168 -7.28 -6.79 28.27
N ARG A 169 -6.81 -5.87 27.41
CA ARG A 169 -5.57 -5.10 27.62
C ARG A 169 -5.77 -3.87 28.52
N GLY A 170 -7.00 -3.60 29.00
CA GLY A 170 -7.30 -2.43 29.81
C GLY A 170 -7.31 -1.11 29.04
N LEU A 171 -7.35 -1.13 27.69
CA LEU A 171 -7.36 0.06 26.85
C LEU A 171 -8.76 0.70 26.77
N ILE A 172 -9.79 -0.01 27.22
CA ILE A 172 -11.18 0.46 27.21
C ILE A 172 -11.60 0.70 28.66
N THR A 173 -12.01 1.93 28.97
CA THR A 173 -12.39 2.36 30.33
C THR A 173 -13.77 2.99 30.36
N GLY A 174 -14.28 3.26 31.56
CA GLY A 174 -15.56 3.96 31.78
C GLY A 174 -16.77 3.17 31.22
N ARG A 175 -17.69 3.88 30.58
CA ARG A 175 -18.93 3.33 30.04
C ARG A 175 -18.67 2.18 29.03
N ARG A 176 -17.66 2.32 28.20
CA ARG A 176 -17.31 1.31 27.16
C ARG A 176 -16.88 -0.02 27.77
N ALA A 177 -16.24 -0.02 28.94
CA ALA A 177 -15.81 -1.26 29.59
C ALA A 177 -16.99 -2.16 30.02
N LYS A 178 -18.20 -1.56 30.18
CA LYS A 178 -19.42 -2.27 30.52
C LYS A 178 -20.17 -2.84 29.29
N VAL A 179 -19.74 -2.46 28.08
CA VAL A 179 -20.33 -2.98 26.84
C VAL A 179 -19.74 -4.38 26.57
N GLU A 180 -20.56 -5.34 26.25
CA GLU A 180 -20.14 -6.69 25.90
C GLU A 180 -20.19 -6.91 24.39
N ASP A 181 -21.22 -6.41 23.73
CA ASP A 181 -21.42 -6.53 22.29
C ASP A 181 -21.05 -5.20 21.60
N VAL A 182 -20.07 -5.26 20.70
CA VAL A 182 -19.63 -4.11 19.90
C VAL A 182 -20.78 -3.47 19.12
N SER A 183 -21.84 -4.22 18.83
CA SER A 183 -23.04 -3.72 18.14
C SER A 183 -23.88 -2.72 18.95
N ALA A 184 -23.59 -2.55 20.23
CA ALA A 184 -24.20 -1.54 21.08
C ALA A 184 -23.46 -0.18 21.06
N LEU A 185 -22.28 -0.12 20.45
CA LEU A 185 -21.50 1.11 20.36
C LEU A 185 -22.08 2.07 19.32
N PRO A 186 -21.98 3.39 19.51
CA PRO A 186 -22.21 4.32 18.41
C PRO A 186 -21.24 4.12 17.28
N VAL A 187 -21.64 4.43 16.03
CA VAL A 187 -20.83 4.17 14.85
C VAL A 187 -19.44 4.81 14.88
N TRP A 188 -19.30 5.99 15.48
CA TRP A 188 -18.01 6.66 15.64
C TRP A 188 -17.07 5.99 16.65
N GLU A 189 -17.60 5.12 17.52
CA GLU A 189 -16.81 4.24 18.37
C GLU A 189 -16.57 2.88 17.71
N PHE A 190 -17.59 2.34 17.05
CA PHE A 190 -17.54 1.07 16.34
C PHE A 190 -16.46 1.02 15.25
N VAL A 191 -16.35 2.08 14.43
CA VAL A 191 -15.38 2.12 13.33
C VAL A 191 -13.92 2.04 13.79
N GLU A 192 -13.63 2.42 15.03
CA GLU A 192 -12.29 2.33 15.61
C GLU A 192 -11.84 0.86 15.80
N PHE A 193 -12.79 -0.04 15.96
CA PHE A 193 -12.52 -1.47 16.08
C PHE A 193 -12.55 -2.21 14.74
N CYS A 194 -13.04 -1.57 13.68
CA CYS A 194 -12.99 -2.13 12.34
C CYS A 194 -11.56 -2.19 11.81
N THR A 195 -11.21 -3.23 11.05
CA THR A 195 -9.97 -3.23 10.27
C THR A 195 -10.05 -2.23 9.11
N PHE A 196 -8.93 -1.76 8.59
CA PHE A 196 -8.95 -0.90 7.40
C PHE A 196 -9.59 -1.61 6.19
N GLY A 197 -9.34 -2.92 6.04
CA GLY A 197 -9.98 -3.73 5.00
C GLY A 197 -11.50 -3.82 5.15
N ALA A 198 -12.04 -3.81 6.38
CA ALA A 198 -13.48 -3.76 6.61
C ALA A 198 -14.06 -2.41 6.20
N VAL A 199 -13.37 -1.30 6.50
CA VAL A 199 -13.78 0.06 6.08
C VAL A 199 -13.73 0.21 4.56
N ASP A 200 -12.69 -0.30 3.89
CA ASP A 200 -12.57 -0.34 2.43
C ASP A 200 -13.71 -1.15 1.80
N THR A 201 -14.03 -2.33 2.35
CA THR A 201 -15.12 -3.16 1.85
C THR A 201 -16.49 -2.51 2.11
N LEU A 202 -16.68 -1.86 3.24
CA LEU A 202 -17.87 -1.08 3.56
C LEU A 202 -18.08 0.04 2.54
N LEU A 203 -17.04 0.81 2.23
CA LEU A 203 -17.05 1.84 1.20
C LEU A 203 -17.34 1.30 -0.20
N SER A 204 -16.69 0.20 -0.59
CA SER A 204 -16.80 -0.31 -1.95
C SER A 204 -18.13 -1.02 -2.23
N ARG A 205 -18.73 -1.68 -1.23
CA ARG A 205 -19.87 -2.58 -1.41
C ARG A 205 -20.99 -2.39 -0.40
N GLY A 206 -20.69 -1.88 0.81
CA GLY A 206 -21.62 -1.85 1.93
C GLY A 206 -22.50 -0.60 1.97
N LEU A 207 -21.94 0.59 1.77
CA LEU A 207 -22.68 1.84 1.88
C LEU A 207 -23.55 2.13 0.64
N LYS A 208 -24.68 2.81 0.85
CA LYS A 208 -25.50 3.35 -0.25
C LYS A 208 -24.70 4.32 -1.09
N PHE A 209 -24.97 4.35 -2.40
CA PHE A 209 -24.23 5.19 -3.35
C PHE A 209 -24.15 6.65 -2.90
N ARG A 210 -25.26 7.24 -2.43
CA ARG A 210 -25.30 8.63 -1.96
C ARG A 210 -24.27 8.89 -0.85
N ILE A 211 -24.21 7.99 0.15
CA ILE A 211 -23.27 8.13 1.28
C ILE A 211 -21.83 8.07 0.75
N ARG A 212 -21.54 7.13 -0.15
CA ARG A 212 -20.22 7.01 -0.78
C ARG A 212 -19.83 8.25 -1.59
N ALA A 213 -20.79 8.83 -2.31
CA ALA A 213 -20.59 10.06 -3.08
C ALA A 213 -20.30 11.25 -2.17
N ASP A 214 -21.04 11.40 -1.06
CA ASP A 214 -20.82 12.47 -0.08
C ASP A 214 -19.44 12.34 0.58
N ILE A 215 -19.01 11.11 0.90
CA ILE A 215 -17.67 10.82 1.41
C ILE A 215 -16.61 11.20 0.34
N ALA A 216 -16.77 10.76 -0.90
CA ALA A 216 -15.84 11.06 -1.99
C ALA A 216 -15.69 12.58 -2.20
N GLN A 217 -16.79 13.31 -2.15
CA GLN A 217 -16.81 14.78 -2.26
C GLN A 217 -16.04 15.46 -1.12
N THR A 218 -16.11 14.92 0.10
CA THR A 218 -15.34 15.44 1.25
C THR A 218 -13.83 15.44 0.94
N TYR A 219 -13.35 14.46 0.19
CA TYR A 219 -11.95 14.36 -0.24
C TYR A 219 -11.65 15.02 -1.59
N GLY A 220 -12.64 15.71 -2.19
CA GLY A 220 -12.48 16.44 -3.44
C GLY A 220 -12.63 15.59 -4.71
N PHE A 221 -13.16 14.37 -4.59
CA PHE A 221 -13.45 13.51 -5.74
C PHE A 221 -14.86 13.75 -6.29
N THR A 222 -14.96 13.89 -7.60
CA THR A 222 -16.25 13.98 -8.31
C THR A 222 -16.78 12.60 -8.70
N SER A 223 -15.91 11.59 -8.79
CA SER A 223 -16.25 10.21 -9.07
C SER A 223 -16.13 9.35 -7.81
N CYS A 224 -17.25 8.75 -7.41
CA CYS A 224 -17.30 7.79 -6.32
C CYS A 224 -16.44 6.54 -6.61
N ASP A 225 -16.48 6.03 -7.84
CA ASP A 225 -15.76 4.81 -8.24
C ASP A 225 -14.25 5.04 -8.25
N GLU A 226 -13.84 6.23 -8.66
CA GLU A 226 -12.43 6.64 -8.57
C GLU A 226 -11.98 6.67 -7.11
N PHE A 227 -12.72 7.37 -6.25
CA PHE A 227 -12.39 7.47 -4.83
C PHE A 227 -12.27 6.09 -4.18
N VAL A 228 -13.25 5.20 -4.39
CA VAL A 228 -13.24 3.83 -3.88
C VAL A 228 -12.01 3.06 -4.39
N SER A 229 -11.65 3.23 -5.67
CA SER A 229 -10.46 2.58 -6.24
C SER A 229 -9.16 3.11 -5.64
N VAL A 230 -9.09 4.41 -5.35
CA VAL A 230 -7.95 5.02 -4.65
C VAL A 230 -7.82 4.47 -3.23
N ILE A 231 -8.93 4.36 -2.49
CA ILE A 231 -8.89 3.81 -1.13
C ILE A 231 -8.46 2.34 -1.15
N ALA A 232 -8.91 1.55 -2.12
CA ALA A 232 -8.45 0.16 -2.29
C ALA A 232 -6.94 0.08 -2.58
N LEU A 233 -6.40 0.98 -3.41
CA LEU A 233 -4.95 1.09 -3.62
C LEU A 233 -4.21 1.43 -2.32
N ILE A 234 -4.69 2.44 -1.58
CA ILE A 234 -4.09 2.86 -0.29
C ILE A 234 -4.13 1.71 0.72
N HIS A 235 -5.20 0.93 0.74
CA HIS A 235 -5.32 -0.27 1.58
C HIS A 235 -4.28 -1.35 1.21
N ASP A 236 -4.10 -1.64 -0.08
CA ASP A 236 -3.09 -2.60 -0.55
C ASP A 236 -1.67 -2.13 -0.18
N VAL A 237 -1.37 -0.85 -0.37
CA VAL A 237 -0.08 -0.24 0.02
C VAL A 237 0.13 -0.29 1.54
N ARG A 238 -0.91 0.06 2.33
CA ARG A 238 -0.87 -0.03 3.79
C ARG A 238 -0.51 -1.43 4.26
N ASN A 239 -1.16 -2.44 3.69
CA ASN A 239 -0.90 -3.83 4.07
C ASN A 239 0.53 -4.25 3.72
N ALA A 240 1.04 -3.84 2.55
CA ALA A 240 2.42 -4.09 2.19
C ALA A 240 3.40 -3.41 3.16
N CYS A 241 3.13 -2.16 3.56
CA CYS A 241 3.94 -1.45 4.55
C CYS A 241 3.90 -2.14 5.92
N ALA A 242 2.72 -2.49 6.41
CA ALA A 242 2.52 -3.14 7.72
C ALA A 242 3.20 -4.51 7.81
N HIS A 243 3.20 -5.27 6.71
CA HIS A 243 3.85 -6.57 6.61
C HIS A 243 5.33 -6.49 6.16
N GLN A 244 5.91 -5.29 6.13
CA GLN A 244 7.29 -5.08 5.71
C GLN A 244 7.58 -5.60 4.29
N GLY A 245 6.57 -5.66 3.42
CA GLY A 245 6.70 -6.07 2.04
C GLY A 245 7.46 -5.03 1.21
N ARG A 246 8.05 -5.46 0.08
CA ARG A 246 8.70 -4.57 -0.86
C ARG A 246 7.66 -3.65 -1.53
N ILE A 247 7.97 -2.34 -1.55
CA ILE A 247 7.19 -1.29 -2.19
C ILE A 247 7.84 -0.84 -3.50
N TRP A 248 9.16 -0.72 -3.50
CA TRP A 248 9.93 -0.37 -4.67
C TRP A 248 9.69 -1.35 -5.82
N ASN A 249 9.42 -0.80 -7.02
CA ASN A 249 9.14 -1.56 -8.24
C ASN A 249 8.08 -2.66 -8.06
N ARG A 250 7.11 -2.41 -7.19
CA ARG A 250 5.93 -3.26 -7.05
C ARG A 250 4.83 -2.78 -7.99
N GLU A 251 4.13 -3.73 -8.60
CA GLU A 251 2.89 -3.45 -9.31
C GLU A 251 1.71 -3.56 -8.35
N TRP A 252 0.87 -2.55 -8.39
CA TRP A 252 -0.36 -2.48 -7.62
C TRP A 252 -1.56 -2.83 -8.50
N LYS A 253 -2.66 -3.21 -7.89
CA LYS A 253 -3.91 -3.37 -8.63
C LYS A 253 -4.26 -2.06 -9.32
N THR A 254 -4.63 -2.14 -10.58
CA THR A 254 -5.08 -0.98 -11.34
C THR A 254 -6.30 -0.37 -10.64
N ILE A 255 -6.33 0.95 -10.53
CA ILE A 255 -7.51 1.69 -10.14
C ILE A 255 -8.64 1.26 -11.09
N ARG A 256 -9.69 0.64 -10.55
CA ARG A 256 -10.74 0.00 -11.34
C ARG A 256 -11.54 1.03 -12.13
N GLY A 257 -11.86 0.65 -13.35
CA GLY A 257 -12.82 1.35 -14.20
C GLY A 257 -12.21 2.49 -14.98
N ASN A 258 -13.03 3.07 -15.85
CA ASN A 258 -12.81 4.36 -16.50
C ASN A 258 -12.84 5.53 -15.50
N ALA A 259 -12.36 5.31 -14.28
CA ALA A 259 -12.18 6.35 -13.30
C ALA A 259 -11.27 7.40 -13.94
N ARG A 260 -11.92 8.32 -14.65
CA ARG A 260 -11.26 9.51 -15.15
C ARG A 260 -10.92 10.33 -13.93
N VAL A 261 -9.69 10.13 -13.43
CA VAL A 261 -9.12 11.08 -12.50
C VAL A 261 -9.40 12.46 -13.10
N PRO A 262 -10.08 13.36 -12.40
CA PRO A 262 -10.29 14.72 -12.92
C PRO A 262 -8.95 15.26 -13.40
N LYS A 263 -8.92 15.96 -14.55
CA LYS A 263 -7.68 16.45 -15.17
C LYS A 263 -6.74 17.13 -14.16
N MET A 264 -7.29 17.82 -13.17
CA MET A 264 -6.58 18.51 -12.11
C MET A 264 -5.91 17.60 -11.07
N TYR A 265 -6.30 16.32 -10.99
CA TYR A 265 -5.78 15.34 -10.02
C TYR A 265 -5.02 14.18 -10.69
N ARG A 266 -4.86 14.22 -12.03
CA ARG A 266 -4.08 13.19 -12.69
C ARG A 266 -2.62 13.38 -12.31
N PRO A 267 -1.95 12.29 -11.90
CA PRO A 267 -0.51 12.31 -11.81
C PRO A 267 0.04 12.78 -13.17
N GLU A 268 0.91 13.69 -13.12
CA GLU A 268 1.39 14.60 -14.15
C GLU A 268 2.06 13.96 -15.34
N TRP A 269 2.44 12.71 -15.24
CA TRP A 269 3.03 11.95 -16.35
C TRP A 269 2.07 11.69 -17.52
N HIS A 270 0.80 12.10 -17.37
CA HIS A 270 -0.17 12.11 -18.47
C HIS A 270 -0.45 13.50 -19.03
N LEU A 271 0.22 14.53 -18.51
CA LEU A 271 -0.06 15.90 -18.88
C LEU A 271 1.11 16.48 -19.69
N VAL A 272 0.79 17.04 -20.84
CA VAL A 272 1.70 17.85 -21.65
C VAL A 272 1.22 19.31 -21.56
N TRP A 273 2.14 20.23 -21.38
CA TRP A 273 1.83 21.64 -21.44
C TRP A 273 1.48 22.05 -22.87
N ASP A 274 0.23 22.41 -23.13
CA ASP A 274 -0.20 22.99 -24.41
C ASP A 274 0.01 24.52 -24.34
N ALA A 275 1.07 25.00 -24.98
CA ALA A 275 1.41 26.42 -24.99
C ALA A 275 0.36 27.27 -25.72
N GLY A 276 -0.37 26.72 -26.68
CA GLY A 276 -1.45 27.40 -27.40
C GLY A 276 -2.69 27.61 -26.53
N LYS A 277 -2.97 26.66 -25.66
CA LYS A 277 -4.11 26.72 -24.71
C LYS A 277 -3.72 27.22 -23.34
N ARG A 278 -2.43 27.36 -23.06
CA ARG A 278 -1.87 27.70 -21.74
C ARG A 278 -2.42 26.82 -20.62
N GLU A 279 -2.56 25.53 -20.89
CA GLU A 279 -3.06 24.54 -19.94
C GLU A 279 -2.35 23.19 -20.08
N TRP A 280 -2.38 22.41 -19.01
CA TRP A 280 -1.91 21.02 -19.03
C TRP A 280 -2.97 20.14 -19.69
N VAL A 281 -2.62 19.50 -20.80
CA VAL A 281 -3.51 18.59 -21.57
C VAL A 281 -3.02 17.15 -21.42
N CYS A 282 -3.95 16.20 -21.57
CA CYS A 282 -3.55 14.79 -21.70
C CYS A 282 -2.70 14.66 -22.95
N GLY A 283 -1.44 14.25 -22.80
CA GLY A 283 -0.54 13.97 -23.90
C GLY A 283 -1.08 12.85 -24.76
N GLN A 284 -0.94 12.98 -26.08
CA GLN A 284 -1.09 11.89 -27.03
C GLN A 284 0.33 11.50 -27.44
N GLY A 285 0.79 10.34 -26.99
CA GLY A 285 2.09 9.81 -27.39
C GLY A 285 2.64 8.82 -26.38
N ASP A 286 3.31 7.79 -26.88
CA ASP A 286 3.83 6.64 -26.11
C ASP A 286 4.96 6.98 -25.13
N ALA A 287 5.60 8.14 -25.29
CA ALA A 287 6.79 8.51 -24.54
C ALA A 287 6.55 8.96 -23.10
N LEU A 288 5.31 9.19 -22.70
CA LEU A 288 4.96 9.77 -21.39
C LEU A 288 4.13 8.81 -20.52
N VAL A 289 3.83 7.63 -20.99
CA VAL A 289 3.06 6.65 -20.20
C VAL A 289 3.97 6.04 -19.17
N THR A 290 3.95 6.59 -18.00
CA THR A 290 4.45 5.89 -16.82
C THR A 290 3.42 4.86 -16.43
N ASP A 291 3.90 3.76 -15.93
CA ASP A 291 3.07 2.66 -15.50
C ASP A 291 2.23 3.08 -14.29
N THR A 292 0.93 3.34 -14.52
CA THR A 292 -0.04 3.72 -13.49
C THR A 292 -0.22 2.66 -12.40
N LYS A 293 0.42 1.50 -12.55
CA LYS A 293 0.45 0.44 -11.54
C LYS A 293 1.57 0.59 -10.52
N LYS A 294 2.47 1.55 -10.70
CA LYS A 294 3.65 1.72 -9.84
C LYS A 294 3.38 2.64 -8.63
N THR A 295 4.32 2.64 -7.71
CA THR A 295 4.21 3.31 -6.39
C THR A 295 4.07 4.85 -6.48
N ALA A 296 4.52 5.47 -7.57
CA ALA A 296 4.34 6.90 -7.81
C ALA A 296 2.86 7.33 -7.73
N VAL A 297 1.95 6.49 -8.22
CA VAL A 297 0.50 6.74 -8.15
C VAL A 297 0.03 6.81 -6.69
N ALA A 298 0.45 5.86 -5.87
CA ALA A 298 0.10 5.83 -4.45
C ALA A 298 0.65 7.07 -3.71
N LEU A 299 1.90 7.47 -3.99
CA LEU A 299 2.51 8.68 -3.43
C LEU A 299 1.73 9.94 -3.82
N THR A 300 1.32 10.05 -5.09
CA THR A 300 0.53 11.17 -5.58
C THR A 300 -0.84 11.25 -4.91
N TYR A 301 -1.56 10.13 -4.81
CA TYR A 301 -2.85 10.12 -4.11
C TYR A 301 -2.73 10.35 -2.61
N CYS A 302 -1.70 9.85 -1.95
CA CYS A 302 -1.41 10.22 -0.56
C CYS A 302 -1.24 11.74 -0.42
N CYS A 303 -0.52 12.37 -1.35
CA CYS A 303 -0.33 13.81 -1.36
C CYS A 303 -1.66 14.58 -1.52
N LEU A 304 -2.49 14.18 -2.48
CA LEU A 304 -3.80 14.77 -2.75
C LEU A 304 -4.74 14.65 -1.54
N LEU A 305 -4.84 13.47 -0.96
CA LEU A 305 -5.67 13.23 0.23
C LEU A 305 -5.17 14.05 1.42
N LEU A 306 -3.86 14.12 1.64
CA LEU A 306 -3.29 14.90 2.75
C LEU A 306 -3.45 16.41 2.58
N GLN A 307 -3.57 16.93 1.35
CA GLN A 307 -3.91 18.34 1.14
C GLN A 307 -5.29 18.69 1.71
N LYS A 308 -6.23 17.74 1.73
CA LYS A 308 -7.55 17.91 2.34
C LYS A 308 -7.56 17.61 3.84
N ILE A 309 -6.86 16.57 4.26
CA ILE A 309 -6.90 16.05 5.65
C ILE A 309 -6.00 16.86 6.58
N ALA A 310 -4.79 17.19 6.12
CA ALA A 310 -3.73 17.78 6.92
C ALA A 310 -2.81 18.67 6.05
N PRO A 311 -3.31 19.79 5.51
CA PRO A 311 -2.58 20.64 4.56
C PRO A 311 -1.24 21.14 5.12
N ASN A 312 -1.17 21.35 6.43
CA ASN A 312 0.02 21.85 7.13
C ASN A 312 0.97 20.75 7.62
N SER A 313 0.74 19.48 7.24
CA SER A 313 1.56 18.34 7.72
C SER A 313 3.01 18.38 7.25
N GLY A 314 3.32 19.13 6.19
CA GLY A 314 4.63 19.14 5.55
C GLY A 314 5.00 17.81 4.88
N TRP A 315 4.06 16.85 4.77
CA TRP A 315 4.33 15.53 4.22
C TRP A 315 4.79 15.59 2.76
N LYS A 316 4.13 16.39 1.92
CA LYS A 316 4.50 16.60 0.52
C LYS A 316 5.95 17.07 0.40
N LYS A 317 6.36 18.06 1.23
CA LYS A 317 7.73 18.56 1.25
C LYS A 317 8.73 17.46 1.61
N ARG A 318 8.45 16.67 2.67
CA ARG A 318 9.31 15.53 3.06
C ARG A 318 9.37 14.46 1.97
N CYS A 319 8.25 14.16 1.32
CA CYS A 319 8.18 13.22 0.21
C CYS A 319 9.06 13.70 -0.95
N ARG A 320 8.90 14.94 -1.38
CA ARG A 320 9.71 15.53 -2.44
C ARG A 320 11.20 15.50 -2.09
N GLN A 321 11.58 15.94 -0.89
CA GLN A 321 12.98 15.90 -0.43
C GLN A 321 13.57 14.49 -0.47
N PHE A 322 12.81 13.49 0.00
CA PHE A 322 13.22 12.08 -0.08
C PHE A 322 13.42 11.63 -1.53
N LEU A 323 12.50 11.97 -2.42
CA LEU A 323 12.53 11.54 -3.82
C LEU A 323 13.59 12.30 -4.63
N THR A 324 13.97 13.52 -4.26
CA THR A 324 15.00 14.32 -4.94
C THR A 324 16.40 14.18 -4.35
N ASP A 325 16.56 13.43 -3.24
CA ASP A 325 17.88 13.13 -2.67
C ASP A 325 18.74 12.38 -3.71
N GLU A 326 19.95 12.85 -3.97
CA GLU A 326 20.88 12.28 -4.95
C GLU A 326 21.10 10.78 -4.75
N LYS A 327 21.16 10.33 -3.49
CA LYS A 327 21.32 8.92 -3.12
C LYS A 327 20.16 8.03 -3.57
N ASN A 328 19.01 8.62 -3.83
CA ASN A 328 17.78 7.91 -4.17
C ASN A 328 17.49 7.94 -5.68
N GLN A 329 18.19 8.76 -6.47
CA GLN A 329 17.88 8.98 -7.88
C GLN A 329 17.88 7.68 -8.72
N ALA A 330 18.80 6.76 -8.43
CA ALA A 330 18.89 5.48 -9.12
C ALA A 330 17.61 4.63 -9.03
N TYR A 331 16.76 4.88 -8.02
CA TYR A 331 15.58 4.06 -7.72
C TYR A 331 14.25 4.70 -8.14
N ILE A 332 14.26 6.00 -8.47
CA ILE A 332 13.03 6.79 -8.70
C ILE A 332 12.30 6.34 -9.95
N ARG A 333 13.02 6.04 -11.03
CA ARG A 333 12.44 5.55 -12.27
C ARG A 333 11.55 4.32 -12.07
N ASP A 334 12.00 3.39 -11.23
CA ASP A 334 11.28 2.15 -10.94
C ASP A 334 10.04 2.32 -10.04
N LEU A 335 9.87 3.52 -9.47
CA LEU A 335 8.62 3.90 -8.80
C LEU A 335 7.54 4.32 -9.80
N GLY A 336 7.88 4.55 -11.07
CA GLY A 336 6.95 4.95 -12.12
C GLY A 336 6.78 6.45 -12.29
N PHE A 337 7.68 7.27 -11.75
CA PHE A 337 7.70 8.70 -12.00
C PHE A 337 8.24 9.02 -13.40
N HIS A 338 7.65 10.04 -14.03
CA HIS A 338 8.21 10.64 -15.25
C HIS A 338 9.56 11.28 -14.95
N PRO A 339 10.53 11.31 -15.89
CA PRO A 339 11.83 11.94 -15.66
C PRO A 339 11.77 13.39 -15.14
N GLU A 340 10.80 14.17 -15.59
CA GLU A 340 10.62 15.58 -15.22
C GLU A 340 9.61 15.80 -14.08
N TRP A 341 9.21 14.76 -13.37
CA TRP A 341 8.18 14.86 -12.32
C TRP A 341 8.48 15.94 -11.27
N ALA A 342 9.78 16.16 -10.94
CA ALA A 342 10.19 17.05 -9.88
C ALA A 342 10.02 18.54 -10.22
N SER A 343 9.95 18.88 -11.52
CA SER A 343 9.71 20.25 -12.00
C SER A 343 8.24 20.60 -12.18
N HIS A 344 7.37 19.61 -12.04
CA HIS A 344 5.94 19.84 -12.22
C HIS A 344 5.33 20.61 -11.03
N PRO A 345 4.42 21.59 -11.30
CA PRO A 345 3.80 22.45 -10.28
C PRO A 345 3.12 21.70 -9.14
N PHE A 346 2.60 20.50 -9.40
CA PHE A 346 2.02 19.69 -8.34
C PHE A 346 3.04 19.32 -7.27
N TRP A 347 4.29 19.04 -7.62
CA TRP A 347 5.35 18.66 -6.68
C TRP A 347 6.18 19.86 -6.16
N CYS A 348 6.07 21.03 -6.79
CA CYS A 348 6.72 22.29 -6.38
C CYS A 348 6.04 23.06 -5.25
#